data_57405faf3b8dfe68d2b63d24e1604581
#
_entry.id   57405faf3b8dfe68d2b63d24e1604581
#
_cell.length_a   1.000
_cell.length_b   1.000
_cell.length_c   1.000
_cell.angle_alpha   90.00
_cell.angle_beta   90.00
_cell.angle_gamma   90.00
#
_symmetry.space_group_name_H-M   'P 1'
#
loop_
_entity.id
_entity.type
_entity.pdbx_description
1 polymer ?
#
loop_
_entity_poly.entity_id
_entity_poly.type
_entity_poly.pdbx_seq_one_letter_code
_entity_poly.pdbx_strand_id
1 'polypeptide(L)'
;MNDDPLHNAELAARDLAHVWHPCTQMREHDGQLPLIPIVRGDGAWLIDADGNRYLDGISSWWSNLFGHANPRIAAAIAGQAARLNHVMLAGFTHEPALQLAEQLVNIAPRGLTHVSFASDGASAVEIALKMSFHYWHNHAQPQRTRFIALANAYHGETLGALSVSDLPLYRAVYGPLLFDPIVAPSPDWLDAGPGESPDDVARRRLHDMRMLLERHAHETCAVIIEPLVQCSGGMRMHAPAYLAGLRKLCDEFDVHLIADEIAVGFGRTGTMFACGQAPITPDFLCLSKGLTGGTLPLSVVMTSDGVYKEFLGDYAANNAFLHS
;
A
#
# COMPACT_ATOMS: atom_id res chain seq x y z
N MET A 1 -37.80 -15.13 8.93
CA MET A 1 -37.15 -14.00 8.24
C MET A 1 -38.14 -13.55 7.20
N ASN A 2 -38.50 -12.26 7.16
CA ASN A 2 -39.43 -11.77 6.13
C ASN A 2 -38.76 -11.93 4.77
N ASP A 3 -39.44 -12.64 3.85
CA ASP A 3 -38.96 -12.83 2.47
C ASP A 3 -39.38 -11.68 1.54
N ASP A 4 -39.80 -10.53 2.08
CA ASP A 4 -40.09 -9.35 1.27
C ASP A 4 -38.79 -8.82 0.63
N PRO A 5 -38.83 -8.47 -0.67
CA PRO A 5 -37.64 -7.93 -1.34
C PRO A 5 -37.20 -6.62 -0.65
N LEU A 6 -35.93 -6.55 -0.30
CA LEU A 6 -35.34 -5.34 0.26
C LEU A 6 -35.35 -4.24 -0.81
N HIS A 7 -35.68 -3.00 -0.42
CA HIS A 7 -35.65 -1.83 -1.29
C HIS A 7 -34.53 -0.86 -0.88
N ASN A 8 -34.03 -0.09 -1.83
CA ASN A 8 -32.96 0.88 -1.62
C ASN A 8 -33.28 1.83 -0.46
N ALA A 9 -34.50 2.36 -0.39
CA ALA A 9 -34.91 3.29 0.66
C ALA A 9 -34.81 2.70 2.08
N GLU A 10 -35.23 1.44 2.26
CA GLU A 10 -35.16 0.75 3.54
C GLU A 10 -33.72 0.50 3.97
N LEU A 11 -32.89 -0.02 3.04
CA LEU A 11 -31.47 -0.27 3.32
C LEU A 11 -30.72 1.01 3.63
N ALA A 12 -30.94 2.08 2.85
CA ALA A 12 -30.32 3.39 3.09
C ALA A 12 -30.73 3.98 4.45
N ALA A 13 -31.99 3.87 4.85
CA ALA A 13 -32.45 4.34 6.17
C ALA A 13 -31.79 3.59 7.33
N ARG A 14 -31.64 2.28 7.20
CA ARG A 14 -30.95 1.43 8.21
C ARG A 14 -29.46 1.75 8.28
N ASP A 15 -28.83 1.98 7.14
CA ASP A 15 -27.43 2.32 7.01
C ASP A 15 -27.13 3.68 7.68
N LEU A 16 -27.87 4.72 7.31
CA LEU A 16 -27.74 6.06 7.89
C LEU A 16 -27.90 6.10 9.42
N ALA A 17 -28.63 5.15 9.98
CA ALA A 17 -28.83 5.06 11.42
C ALA A 17 -27.63 4.43 12.17
N HIS A 18 -26.75 3.67 11.49
CA HIS A 18 -25.80 2.82 12.18
C HIS A 18 -24.39 2.80 11.59
N VAL A 19 -24.19 3.17 10.31
CA VAL A 19 -22.90 3.03 9.63
C VAL A 19 -22.17 4.36 9.51
N TRP A 20 -20.91 4.37 9.90
CA TRP A 20 -20.01 5.49 9.67
C TRP A 20 -19.26 5.29 8.35
N HIS A 21 -19.59 6.07 7.33
CA HIS A 21 -18.96 5.97 6.03
C HIS A 21 -17.57 6.62 6.01
N PRO A 22 -16.54 5.94 5.47
CA PRO A 22 -15.20 6.52 5.35
C PRO A 22 -15.14 7.52 4.20
N CYS A 23 -14.25 8.51 4.33
CA CYS A 23 -13.87 9.46 3.26
C CYS A 23 -15.05 10.24 2.64
N THR A 24 -16.16 10.37 3.34
CA THR A 24 -17.34 11.14 2.91
C THR A 24 -17.84 12.05 4.02
N GLN A 25 -18.58 13.11 3.64
CA GLN A 25 -19.32 13.89 4.61
C GLN A 25 -20.72 13.27 4.75
N MET A 26 -20.97 12.58 5.87
CA MET A 26 -22.18 11.78 6.10
C MET A 26 -23.48 12.57 5.97
N ARG A 27 -23.47 13.88 6.28
CA ARG A 27 -24.63 14.75 6.09
C ARG A 27 -25.05 14.89 4.62
N GLU A 28 -24.13 14.65 3.68
CA GLU A 28 -24.42 14.72 2.25
C GLU A 28 -25.17 13.49 1.75
N HIS A 29 -25.16 12.39 2.50
CA HIS A 29 -25.91 11.17 2.14
C HIS A 29 -27.44 11.37 2.18
N ASP A 30 -27.93 12.42 2.85
CA ASP A 30 -29.33 12.81 2.82
C ASP A 30 -29.63 13.79 1.65
N GLY A 31 -29.11 13.51 0.46
CA GLY A 31 -29.47 14.25 -0.74
C GLY A 31 -28.39 14.45 -1.80
N GLN A 32 -27.25 15.04 -1.47
CA GLN A 32 -26.21 15.38 -2.47
C GLN A 32 -25.41 14.14 -2.93
N LEU A 33 -25.17 13.22 -2.02
CA LEU A 33 -24.44 11.97 -2.26
C LEU A 33 -25.26 10.79 -1.70
N PRO A 34 -26.41 10.45 -2.30
CA PRO A 34 -27.28 9.42 -1.77
C PRO A 34 -26.58 8.06 -1.76
N LEU A 35 -26.87 7.27 -0.71
CA LEU A 35 -26.37 5.92 -0.61
C LEU A 35 -26.98 5.03 -1.70
N ILE A 36 -26.16 4.14 -2.25
CA ILE A 36 -26.56 3.13 -3.24
C ILE A 36 -26.42 1.76 -2.59
N PRO A 37 -27.51 1.14 -2.09
CA PRO A 37 -27.49 -0.14 -1.39
C PRO A 37 -27.23 -1.31 -2.34
N ILE A 38 -25.96 -1.69 -2.50
CA ILE A 38 -25.56 -2.79 -3.36
C ILE A 38 -25.85 -4.13 -2.70
N VAL A 39 -26.58 -4.98 -3.38
CA VAL A 39 -26.94 -6.33 -2.90
C VAL A 39 -26.25 -7.44 -3.67
N ARG A 40 -25.73 -7.17 -4.87
CA ARG A 40 -25.07 -8.17 -5.70
C ARG A 40 -24.02 -7.53 -6.62
N GLY A 41 -22.97 -8.29 -6.91
CA GLY A 41 -22.03 -7.97 -7.97
C GLY A 41 -22.01 -9.07 -9.04
N ASP A 42 -21.62 -8.71 -10.28
CA ASP A 42 -21.50 -9.63 -11.41
C ASP A 42 -20.45 -9.09 -12.40
N GLY A 43 -19.25 -9.67 -12.39
CA GLY A 43 -18.14 -9.17 -13.18
C GLY A 43 -17.81 -7.71 -12.85
N ALA A 44 -17.94 -6.79 -13.80
CA ALA A 44 -17.71 -5.37 -13.59
C ALA A 44 -18.96 -4.59 -13.10
N TRP A 45 -20.05 -5.27 -12.83
CA TRP A 45 -21.33 -4.63 -12.49
C TRP A 45 -21.68 -4.79 -11.02
N LEU A 46 -22.13 -3.71 -10.41
CA LEU A 46 -22.80 -3.68 -9.13
C LEU A 46 -24.31 -3.53 -9.35
N ILE A 47 -25.11 -4.19 -8.53
CA ILE A 47 -26.58 -4.22 -8.65
C ILE A 47 -27.16 -3.86 -7.30
N ASP A 48 -28.00 -2.83 -7.27
CA ASP A 48 -28.67 -2.40 -6.06
C ASP A 48 -29.95 -3.23 -5.74
N ALA A 49 -30.59 -2.94 -4.62
CA ALA A 49 -31.75 -3.67 -4.16
C ALA A 49 -32.99 -3.46 -5.05
N ASP A 50 -33.07 -2.36 -5.79
CA ASP A 50 -34.17 -2.10 -6.75
C ASP A 50 -33.85 -2.63 -8.17
N GLY A 51 -32.66 -3.29 -8.35
CA GLY A 51 -32.27 -3.94 -9.60
C GLY A 51 -31.53 -3.02 -10.58
N ASN A 52 -31.19 -1.79 -10.20
CA ASN A 52 -30.39 -0.91 -11.04
C ASN A 52 -28.95 -1.39 -11.12
N ARG A 53 -28.31 -1.17 -12.29
CA ARG A 53 -26.96 -1.65 -12.56
C ARG A 53 -26.00 -0.48 -12.67
N TYR A 54 -24.84 -0.59 -12.04
CA TYR A 54 -23.77 0.40 -12.02
C TYR A 54 -22.46 -0.26 -12.49
N LEU A 55 -21.78 0.37 -13.43
CA LEU A 55 -20.43 -0.07 -13.82
C LEU A 55 -19.43 0.35 -12.75
N ASP A 56 -18.73 -0.60 -12.15
CA ASP A 56 -17.65 -0.34 -11.21
C ASP A 56 -16.36 0.06 -11.95
N GLY A 57 -16.35 1.28 -12.51
CA GLY A 57 -15.27 1.79 -13.32
C GLY A 57 -13.98 2.08 -12.56
N ILE A 58 -14.05 2.16 -11.22
CA ILE A 58 -12.87 2.36 -10.36
C ILE A 58 -12.41 1.07 -9.68
N SER A 59 -13.02 -0.08 -10.03
CA SER A 59 -12.70 -1.39 -9.44
C SER A 59 -12.76 -1.40 -7.92
N SER A 60 -13.80 -0.80 -7.33
CA SER A 60 -14.00 -0.65 -5.88
C SER A 60 -12.73 -0.14 -5.17
N TRP A 61 -12.22 1.00 -5.64
CA TRP A 61 -10.98 1.62 -5.17
C TRP A 61 -9.71 0.85 -5.53
N TRP A 62 -9.62 0.43 -6.80
CA TRP A 62 -8.45 -0.24 -7.42
C TRP A 62 -8.15 -1.62 -6.86
N SER A 63 -9.07 -2.24 -6.14
CA SER A 63 -8.86 -3.54 -5.51
C SER A 63 -9.39 -4.73 -6.34
N ASN A 64 -10.53 -4.56 -7.02
CA ASN A 64 -11.18 -5.66 -7.74
C ASN A 64 -10.52 -5.93 -9.10
N LEU A 65 -9.71 -6.99 -9.20
CA LEU A 65 -9.01 -7.38 -10.43
C LEU A 65 -9.78 -8.44 -11.24
N PHE A 66 -10.60 -9.27 -10.59
CA PHE A 66 -11.14 -10.50 -11.20
C PHE A 66 -12.66 -10.45 -11.40
N GLY A 67 -13.26 -9.28 -11.16
CA GLY A 67 -14.70 -9.09 -11.18
C GLY A 67 -15.38 -9.53 -9.88
N HIS A 68 -16.53 -8.93 -9.63
CA HIS A 68 -17.37 -9.27 -8.48
C HIS A 68 -17.92 -10.70 -8.60
N ALA A 69 -18.11 -11.34 -7.45
CA ALA A 69 -18.66 -12.68 -7.32
C ALA A 69 -17.94 -13.77 -8.16
N ASN A 70 -16.62 -13.68 -8.27
CA ASN A 70 -15.83 -14.67 -8.99
C ASN A 70 -16.00 -16.07 -8.39
N PRO A 71 -16.54 -17.07 -9.13
CA PRO A 71 -16.90 -18.36 -8.56
C PRO A 71 -15.69 -19.18 -8.10
N ARG A 72 -14.51 -19.01 -8.72
CA ARG A 72 -13.30 -19.72 -8.28
C ARG A 72 -12.82 -19.21 -6.93
N ILE A 73 -12.85 -17.89 -6.73
CA ILE A 73 -12.46 -17.28 -5.45
C ILE A 73 -13.45 -17.65 -4.37
N ALA A 74 -14.76 -17.55 -4.64
CA ALA A 74 -15.80 -17.93 -3.68
C ALA A 74 -15.67 -19.40 -3.24
N ALA A 75 -15.45 -20.32 -4.18
CA ALA A 75 -15.26 -21.74 -3.88
C ALA A 75 -13.98 -21.99 -3.06
N ALA A 76 -12.89 -21.31 -3.35
CA ALA A 76 -11.64 -21.43 -2.60
C ALA A 76 -11.80 -20.97 -1.14
N ILE A 77 -12.47 -19.84 -0.92
CA ILE A 77 -12.77 -19.33 0.44
C ILE A 77 -13.63 -20.30 1.20
N ALA A 78 -14.75 -20.77 0.60
CA ALA A 78 -15.66 -21.72 1.24
C ALA A 78 -14.94 -23.03 1.60
N GLY A 79 -14.14 -23.56 0.70
CA GLY A 79 -13.36 -24.78 0.92
C GLY A 79 -12.32 -24.65 2.04
N GLN A 80 -11.61 -23.52 2.09
CA GLN A 80 -10.63 -23.28 3.15
C GLN A 80 -11.31 -23.01 4.50
N ALA A 81 -12.37 -22.24 4.54
CA ALA A 81 -13.11 -21.95 5.76
C ALA A 81 -13.69 -23.22 6.42
N ALA A 82 -14.08 -24.22 5.62
CA ALA A 82 -14.52 -25.52 6.12
C ALA A 82 -13.41 -26.40 6.73
N ARG A 83 -12.14 -26.08 6.45
CA ARG A 83 -10.96 -26.85 6.94
C ARG A 83 -10.28 -26.14 8.09
N LEU A 84 -9.93 -24.87 7.89
CA LEU A 84 -9.23 -24.04 8.86
C LEU A 84 -9.41 -22.57 8.45
N ASN A 85 -10.07 -21.79 9.29
CA ASN A 85 -10.30 -20.37 9.06
C ASN A 85 -9.19 -19.48 9.61
N HIS A 86 -8.59 -19.86 10.76
CA HIS A 86 -7.49 -19.10 11.38
C HIS A 86 -6.63 -19.96 12.27
N VAL A 87 -5.33 -19.67 12.28
CA VAL A 87 -4.35 -20.08 13.30
C VAL A 87 -3.28 -19.00 13.39
N MET A 88 -2.81 -18.67 14.57
CA MET A 88 -1.72 -17.70 14.75
C MET A 88 -0.43 -18.22 14.09
N LEU A 89 0.34 -17.34 13.44
CA LEU A 89 1.64 -17.71 12.84
C LEU A 89 2.81 -17.68 13.84
N ALA A 90 2.59 -17.25 15.08
CA ALA A 90 3.61 -17.28 16.12
C ALA A 90 3.91 -18.71 16.56
N GLY A 91 4.81 -19.39 15.85
CA GLY A 91 5.21 -20.77 16.08
C GLY A 91 4.31 -21.82 15.41
N PHE A 92 3.25 -21.43 14.70
CA PHE A 92 2.43 -22.30 13.87
C PHE A 92 2.58 -21.93 12.40
N THR A 93 2.18 -22.83 11.51
CA THR A 93 2.13 -22.59 10.06
C THR A 93 0.98 -23.34 9.43
N HIS A 94 0.61 -22.98 8.21
CA HIS A 94 -0.39 -23.69 7.40
C HIS A 94 -0.12 -23.53 5.91
N GLU A 95 -0.54 -24.53 5.15
CA GLU A 95 -0.26 -24.63 3.71
C GLU A 95 -0.64 -23.39 2.89
N PRO A 96 -1.83 -22.76 3.03
CA PRO A 96 -2.16 -21.56 2.26
C PRO A 96 -1.19 -20.37 2.45
N ALA A 97 -0.69 -20.16 3.67
CA ALA A 97 0.29 -19.10 3.93
C ALA A 97 1.63 -19.40 3.27
N LEU A 98 2.10 -20.66 3.34
CA LEU A 98 3.33 -21.08 2.67
C LEU A 98 3.23 -20.92 1.15
N GLN A 99 2.16 -21.43 0.55
CA GLN A 99 1.94 -21.34 -0.90
C GLN A 99 1.88 -19.89 -1.37
N LEU A 100 1.21 -19.00 -0.63
CA LEU A 100 1.17 -17.59 -0.99
C LEU A 100 2.56 -16.94 -0.88
N ALA A 101 3.30 -17.21 0.19
CA ALA A 101 4.66 -16.69 0.37
C ALA A 101 5.59 -17.17 -0.76
N GLU A 102 5.58 -18.46 -1.09
CA GLU A 102 6.38 -19.04 -2.18
C GLU A 102 6.03 -18.42 -3.54
N GLN A 103 4.73 -18.25 -3.84
CA GLN A 103 4.30 -17.62 -5.08
C GLN A 103 4.73 -16.16 -5.16
N LEU A 104 4.61 -15.40 -4.08
CA LEU A 104 5.07 -14.01 -4.04
C LEU A 104 6.59 -13.92 -4.25
N VAL A 105 7.37 -14.75 -3.60
CA VAL A 105 8.84 -14.81 -3.79
C VAL A 105 9.19 -15.12 -5.24
N ASN A 106 8.45 -16.02 -5.89
CA ASN A 106 8.70 -16.41 -7.28
C ASN A 106 8.41 -15.30 -8.30
N ILE A 107 7.44 -14.42 -8.03
CA ILE A 107 7.02 -13.35 -8.97
C ILE A 107 7.59 -11.97 -8.62
N ALA A 108 8.05 -11.75 -7.40
CA ALA A 108 8.60 -10.48 -6.93
C ALA A 108 9.95 -10.13 -7.58
N PRO A 109 10.40 -8.88 -7.52
CA PRO A 109 11.77 -8.53 -7.84
C PRO A 109 12.78 -9.43 -7.11
N ARG A 110 13.81 -9.86 -7.83
CA ARG A 110 14.80 -10.81 -7.29
C ARG A 110 15.44 -10.29 -6.01
N GLY A 111 15.59 -11.19 -5.01
CA GLY A 111 16.20 -10.86 -3.73
C GLY A 111 15.21 -10.58 -2.61
N LEU A 112 13.93 -10.40 -2.89
CA LEU A 112 12.88 -10.35 -1.89
C LEU A 112 12.42 -11.78 -1.56
N THR A 113 12.88 -12.30 -0.43
CA THR A 113 12.77 -13.73 -0.08
C THR A 113 11.96 -14.00 1.18
N HIS A 114 11.61 -12.96 1.93
CA HIS A 114 10.83 -13.07 3.17
C HIS A 114 9.54 -12.27 3.07
N VAL A 115 8.45 -12.84 3.60
CA VAL A 115 7.10 -12.29 3.55
C VAL A 115 6.56 -12.14 4.97
N SER A 116 6.16 -10.93 5.33
CA SER A 116 5.40 -10.63 6.54
C SER A 116 3.96 -10.30 6.15
N PHE A 117 2.97 -10.96 6.78
CA PHE A 117 1.55 -10.75 6.51
C PHE A 117 0.96 -9.67 7.42
N ALA A 118 0.01 -8.91 6.89
CA ALA A 118 -0.77 -7.92 7.63
C ALA A 118 -2.20 -7.81 7.05
N SER A 119 -3.04 -7.00 7.69
CA SER A 119 -4.48 -6.95 7.36
C SER A 119 -4.82 -6.02 6.19
N ASP A 120 -4.14 -4.89 6.07
CA ASP A 120 -4.46 -3.83 5.10
C ASP A 120 -3.20 -3.08 4.66
N GLY A 121 -3.34 -2.21 3.64
CA GLY A 121 -2.22 -1.50 3.06
C GLY A 121 -1.49 -0.59 4.05
N ALA A 122 -2.21 0.16 4.87
CA ALA A 122 -1.60 1.04 5.87
C ALA A 122 -0.79 0.24 6.90
N SER A 123 -1.30 -0.93 7.32
CA SER A 123 -0.57 -1.86 8.19
C SER A 123 0.72 -2.38 7.54
N ALA A 124 0.71 -2.67 6.23
CA ALA A 124 1.95 -3.04 5.53
C ALA A 124 2.98 -1.90 5.54
N VAL A 125 2.54 -0.66 5.32
CA VAL A 125 3.43 0.50 5.40
C VAL A 125 3.99 0.68 6.81
N GLU A 126 3.15 0.58 7.85
CA GLU A 126 3.60 0.63 9.26
C GLU A 126 4.69 -0.42 9.54
N ILE A 127 4.48 -1.65 9.06
CA ILE A 127 5.46 -2.75 9.21
C ILE A 127 6.77 -2.39 8.50
N ALA A 128 6.72 -1.92 7.26
CA ALA A 128 7.92 -1.56 6.50
C ALA A 128 8.71 -0.42 7.16
N LEU A 129 8.02 0.63 7.63
CA LEU A 129 8.64 1.73 8.38
C LEU A 129 9.30 1.23 9.67
N LYS A 130 8.58 0.42 10.45
CA LYS A 130 9.10 -0.16 11.71
C LYS A 130 10.26 -1.11 11.45
N MET A 131 10.20 -1.96 10.41
CA MET A 131 11.30 -2.86 10.06
C MET A 131 12.53 -2.07 9.65
N SER A 132 12.38 -1.03 8.81
CA SER A 132 13.51 -0.20 8.40
C SER A 132 14.15 0.52 9.59
N PHE A 133 13.35 1.12 10.47
CA PHE A 133 13.84 1.77 11.69
C PHE A 133 14.57 0.79 12.62
N HIS A 134 13.97 -0.36 12.88
CA HIS A 134 14.51 -1.37 13.78
C HIS A 134 15.77 -2.06 13.20
N TYR A 135 15.83 -2.24 11.86
CA TYR A 135 17.04 -2.69 11.18
C TYR A 135 18.24 -1.79 11.51
N TRP A 136 18.11 -0.47 11.36
CA TRP A 136 19.18 0.46 11.65
C TRP A 136 19.57 0.48 13.13
N HIS A 137 18.62 0.27 14.02
CA HIS A 137 18.91 0.10 15.44
C HIS A 137 19.76 -1.16 15.69
N ASN A 138 19.37 -2.30 15.12
CA ASN A 138 20.12 -3.57 15.22
C ASN A 138 21.48 -3.46 14.54
N HIS A 139 21.57 -2.70 13.45
CA HIS A 139 22.82 -2.44 12.70
C HIS A 139 23.72 -1.37 13.32
N ALA A 140 23.53 -1.09 14.61
CA ALA A 140 24.29 -0.12 15.40
C ALA A 140 24.29 1.32 14.84
N GLN A 141 23.23 1.74 14.16
CA GLN A 141 23.00 3.10 13.65
C GLN A 141 21.71 3.72 14.22
N PRO A 142 21.54 3.83 15.57
CA PRO A 142 20.30 4.28 16.19
C PRO A 142 19.97 5.75 15.95
N GLN A 143 20.92 6.53 15.37
CA GLN A 143 20.67 7.91 14.95
C GLN A 143 19.78 8.02 13.71
N ARG A 144 19.61 6.93 12.94
CA ARG A 144 18.69 6.88 11.80
C ARG A 144 17.27 6.72 12.30
N THR A 145 16.52 7.81 12.31
CA THR A 145 15.17 7.86 12.88
C THR A 145 14.15 8.54 11.96
N ARG A 146 14.60 9.07 10.82
CA ARG A 146 13.76 9.83 9.89
C ARG A 146 13.48 9.05 8.62
N PHE A 147 12.44 9.48 7.92
CA PHE A 147 12.05 8.97 6.61
C PHE A 147 12.00 10.11 5.61
N ILE A 148 12.30 9.83 4.35
CA ILE A 148 12.05 10.73 3.24
C ILE A 148 10.80 10.24 2.51
N ALA A 149 9.80 11.11 2.37
CA ALA A 149 8.58 10.89 1.59
C ALA A 149 8.52 11.87 0.42
N LEU A 150 7.69 11.58 -0.57
CA LEU A 150 7.49 12.50 -1.70
C LEU A 150 6.30 13.42 -1.45
N ALA A 151 6.37 14.63 -1.96
CA ALA A 151 5.22 15.52 -2.03
C ALA A 151 4.07 14.84 -2.80
N ASN A 152 2.84 15.06 -2.36
CA ASN A 152 1.61 14.44 -2.88
C ASN A 152 1.52 12.90 -2.68
N ALA A 153 2.38 12.28 -1.87
CA ALA A 153 2.30 10.84 -1.61
C ALA A 153 1.12 10.50 -0.68
N TYR A 154 0.62 9.27 -0.85
CA TYR A 154 -0.37 8.68 0.04
C TYR A 154 -0.02 7.21 0.32
N HIS A 155 0.16 6.89 1.59
CA HIS A 155 0.57 5.56 2.03
C HIS A 155 -0.40 4.93 3.04
N GLY A 156 -1.50 5.59 3.37
CA GLY A 156 -2.49 5.14 4.32
C GLY A 156 -2.80 6.17 5.40
N GLU A 157 -3.69 5.81 6.32
CA GLU A 157 -4.28 6.72 7.32
C GLU A 157 -4.00 6.29 8.77
N THR A 158 -3.24 5.23 9.03
CA THR A 158 -2.64 4.98 10.33
C THR A 158 -1.57 6.03 10.62
N LEU A 159 -1.24 6.30 11.88
CA LEU A 159 -0.39 7.45 12.23
C LEU A 159 0.98 7.42 11.54
N GLY A 160 1.64 6.27 11.43
CA GLY A 160 2.91 6.16 10.73
C GLY A 160 2.78 6.32 9.22
N ALA A 161 1.82 5.62 8.60
CA ALA A 161 1.55 5.74 7.17
C ALA A 161 1.11 7.16 6.79
N LEU A 162 0.28 7.79 7.63
CA LEU A 162 -0.15 9.18 7.45
C LEU A 162 1.01 10.16 7.64
N SER A 163 1.96 9.86 8.52
CA SER A 163 3.15 10.69 8.72
C SER A 163 3.99 10.80 7.45
N VAL A 164 4.13 9.71 6.67
CA VAL A 164 4.87 9.70 5.40
C VAL A 164 4.00 10.00 4.17
N SER A 165 2.70 10.28 4.36
CA SER A 165 1.81 10.83 3.33
C SER A 165 1.90 12.36 3.31
N ASP A 166 1.63 12.99 2.15
CA ASP A 166 1.65 14.45 1.99
C ASP A 166 0.38 14.96 1.31
N LEU A 167 -0.79 14.57 1.85
CA LEU A 167 -2.08 15.07 1.44
C LEU A 167 -2.70 15.92 2.55
N PRO A 168 -2.77 17.26 2.39
CA PRO A 168 -3.23 18.16 3.44
C PRO A 168 -4.62 17.82 3.99
N LEU A 169 -5.54 17.37 3.13
CA LEU A 169 -6.90 16.99 3.51
C LEU A 169 -6.92 15.94 4.63
N TYR A 170 -6.00 14.96 4.58
CA TYR A 170 -5.93 13.88 5.56
C TYR A 170 -5.07 14.23 6.78
N ARG A 171 -4.04 15.07 6.59
CA ARG A 171 -3.04 15.35 7.64
C ARG A 171 -3.40 16.50 8.57
N ALA A 172 -4.16 17.50 8.09
CA ALA A 172 -4.28 18.80 8.76
C ALA A 172 -4.75 18.70 10.22
N VAL A 173 -5.72 17.83 10.51
CA VAL A 173 -6.28 17.65 11.87
C VAL A 173 -5.32 16.86 12.77
N TYR A 174 -4.59 15.90 12.19
CA TYR A 174 -3.76 14.94 12.94
C TYR A 174 -2.32 15.37 13.10
N GLY A 175 -1.92 16.54 12.55
CA GLY A 175 -0.55 17.05 12.64
C GLY A 175 0.15 16.85 13.99
N PRO A 176 -0.49 17.16 15.13
CA PRO A 176 0.12 16.98 16.46
C PRO A 176 0.44 15.54 16.86
N LEU A 177 -0.12 14.54 16.16
CA LEU A 177 0.08 13.12 16.43
C LEU A 177 1.10 12.47 15.48
N LEU A 178 1.51 13.17 14.41
CA LEU A 178 2.36 12.65 13.36
C LEU A 178 3.84 12.95 13.66
N PHE A 179 4.72 12.06 13.22
CA PHE A 179 6.14 12.41 13.12
C PHE A 179 6.42 13.16 11.80
N ASP A 180 7.48 13.97 11.79
CA ASP A 180 7.84 14.79 10.63
C ASP A 180 8.79 14.04 9.69
N PRO A 181 8.37 13.68 8.46
CA PRO A 181 9.27 13.19 7.43
C PRO A 181 10.03 14.34 6.79
N ILE A 182 11.08 14.01 6.05
CA ILE A 182 11.69 14.93 5.08
C ILE A 182 10.87 14.81 3.80
N VAL A 183 10.26 15.89 3.32
CA VAL A 183 9.44 15.87 2.10
C VAL A 183 10.31 16.28 0.90
N ALA A 184 10.50 15.35 -0.03
CA ALA A 184 11.15 15.60 -1.31
C ALA A 184 10.12 16.03 -2.36
N PRO A 185 10.48 16.88 -3.33
CA PRO A 185 9.57 17.25 -4.42
C PRO A 185 9.10 16.03 -5.22
N SER A 186 7.82 15.99 -5.59
CA SER A 186 7.27 14.93 -6.45
C SER A 186 7.97 14.89 -7.82
N PRO A 187 8.27 13.70 -8.35
CA PRO A 187 8.81 13.54 -9.70
C PRO A 187 7.75 13.60 -10.80
N ASP A 188 6.59 14.09 -10.49
CA ASP A 188 5.44 14.17 -11.38
C ASP A 188 5.75 14.98 -12.65
N TRP A 189 5.46 14.39 -13.80
CA TRP A 189 5.66 15.06 -15.09
C TRP A 189 4.68 16.21 -15.39
N LEU A 190 3.61 16.34 -14.60
CA LEU A 190 2.73 17.52 -14.69
C LEU A 190 3.46 18.81 -14.26
N ASP A 191 4.56 18.68 -13.52
CA ASP A 191 5.45 19.78 -13.13
C ASP A 191 6.50 20.10 -14.21
N ALA A 192 6.37 19.52 -15.43
CA ALA A 192 7.31 19.77 -16.52
C ALA A 192 7.21 21.21 -17.00
N GLY A 193 8.37 21.87 -17.12
CA GLY A 193 8.50 23.17 -17.76
C GLY A 193 8.34 23.09 -19.29
N PRO A 194 8.25 24.23 -19.97
CA PRO A 194 8.17 24.25 -21.43
C PRO A 194 9.32 23.47 -22.08
N GLY A 195 8.99 22.41 -22.83
CA GLY A 195 9.98 21.59 -23.53
C GLY A 195 10.67 20.49 -22.69
N GLU A 196 10.40 20.40 -21.39
CA GLU A 196 10.88 19.29 -20.57
C GLU A 196 10.14 17.99 -20.90
N SER A 197 10.89 16.91 -21.10
CA SER A 197 10.33 15.56 -21.16
C SER A 197 10.14 15.00 -19.74
N PRO A 198 9.37 13.88 -19.57
CA PRO A 198 9.28 13.20 -18.29
C PRO A 198 10.64 12.77 -17.71
N ASP A 199 11.62 12.44 -18.57
CA ASP A 199 12.97 12.08 -18.15
C ASP A 199 13.79 13.31 -17.71
N ASP A 200 13.53 14.50 -18.26
CA ASP A 200 14.14 15.74 -17.79
C ASP A 200 13.66 16.08 -16.38
N VAL A 201 12.36 15.96 -16.14
CA VAL A 201 11.78 16.11 -14.80
C VAL A 201 12.40 15.09 -13.85
N ALA A 202 12.50 13.81 -14.25
CA ALA A 202 13.13 12.78 -13.44
C ALA A 202 14.57 13.15 -13.05
N ARG A 203 15.38 13.61 -14.00
CA ARG A 203 16.79 14.03 -13.70
C ARG A 203 16.84 15.20 -12.71
N ARG A 204 16.00 16.19 -12.90
CA ARG A 204 15.92 17.35 -12.00
C ARG A 204 15.52 16.93 -10.58
N ARG A 205 14.50 16.08 -10.45
CA ARG A 205 14.03 15.58 -9.14
C ARG A 205 15.01 14.61 -8.48
N LEU A 206 15.80 13.86 -9.26
CA LEU A 206 16.91 13.07 -8.72
C LEU A 206 18.04 13.95 -8.18
N HIS A 207 18.29 15.11 -8.80
CA HIS A 207 19.23 16.08 -8.24
C HIS A 207 18.72 16.62 -6.89
N ASP A 208 17.42 17.01 -6.81
CA ASP A 208 16.82 17.45 -5.55
C ASP A 208 16.93 16.37 -4.45
N MET A 209 16.64 15.11 -4.79
CA MET A 209 16.76 13.97 -3.88
C MET A 209 18.21 13.77 -3.41
N ARG A 210 19.19 13.86 -4.32
CA ARG A 210 20.61 13.79 -3.97
C ARG A 210 20.99 14.84 -2.93
N MET A 211 20.58 16.09 -3.13
CA MET A 211 20.86 17.19 -2.18
C MET A 211 20.26 16.93 -0.80
N LEU A 212 19.08 16.29 -0.74
CA LEU A 212 18.46 15.87 0.53
C LEU A 212 19.25 14.73 1.18
N LEU A 213 19.66 13.72 0.41
CA LEU A 213 20.42 12.58 0.94
C LEU A 213 21.83 13.01 1.40
N GLU A 214 22.53 13.89 0.67
CA GLU A 214 23.82 14.46 1.11
C GLU A 214 23.70 15.14 2.48
N ARG A 215 22.57 15.75 2.77
CA ARG A 215 22.34 16.45 4.04
C ARG A 215 21.84 15.54 5.15
N HIS A 216 21.02 14.56 4.82
CA HIS A 216 20.19 13.84 5.81
C HIS A 216 20.37 12.32 5.84
N ALA A 217 21.20 11.72 4.95
CA ALA A 217 21.31 10.25 4.92
C ALA A 217 21.75 9.64 6.27
N HIS A 218 22.58 10.36 7.02
CA HIS A 218 23.08 9.91 8.32
C HIS A 218 21.99 9.73 9.39
N GLU A 219 20.83 10.37 9.22
CA GLU A 219 19.65 10.28 10.11
C GLU A 219 18.45 9.61 9.44
N THR A 220 18.56 9.20 8.16
CA THR A 220 17.45 8.65 7.36
C THR A 220 17.46 7.13 7.39
N CYS A 221 16.30 6.53 7.73
CA CYS A 221 16.07 5.08 7.63
C CYS A 221 15.79 4.66 6.19
N ALA A 222 14.82 5.31 5.56
CA ALA A 222 14.34 4.94 4.23
C ALA A 222 13.78 6.12 3.46
N VAL A 223 13.78 5.97 2.13
CA VAL A 223 12.91 6.71 1.22
C VAL A 223 11.71 5.82 0.89
N ILE A 224 10.49 6.36 0.99
CA ILE A 224 9.27 5.67 0.59
C ILE A 224 8.66 6.29 -0.66
N ILE A 225 8.18 5.46 -1.58
CA ILE A 225 7.63 5.89 -2.87
C ILE A 225 6.47 4.99 -3.33
N GLU A 226 5.45 5.59 -3.95
CA GLU A 226 4.50 4.90 -4.83
C GLU A 226 5.16 4.79 -6.23
N PRO A 227 5.60 3.62 -6.70
CA PRO A 227 6.28 3.48 -7.98
C PRO A 227 5.38 3.88 -9.15
N LEU A 228 5.86 4.77 -10.02
CA LEU A 228 5.27 5.26 -11.27
C LEU A 228 4.02 6.12 -11.11
N VAL A 229 3.15 5.89 -10.11
CA VAL A 229 1.87 6.62 -9.99
C VAL A 229 1.55 6.90 -8.53
N GLN A 230 1.46 8.17 -8.15
CA GLN A 230 0.89 8.62 -6.89
C GLN A 230 -0.64 8.67 -7.03
N CYS A 231 -1.30 7.57 -6.69
CA CYS A 231 -2.70 7.36 -7.01
C CYS A 231 -3.64 8.34 -6.30
N SER A 232 -3.65 8.35 -4.98
CA SER A 232 -4.51 9.24 -4.19
C SER A 232 -4.09 10.71 -4.27
N GLY A 233 -2.86 10.98 -4.65
CA GLY A 233 -2.32 12.32 -4.93
C GLY A 233 -2.84 12.95 -6.23
N GLY A 234 -3.81 12.32 -6.91
CA GLY A 234 -4.41 12.80 -8.15
C GLY A 234 -3.91 12.11 -9.41
N MET A 235 -3.53 10.84 -9.32
CA MET A 235 -2.98 10.02 -10.42
C MET A 235 -1.75 10.67 -11.06
N ARG A 236 -0.86 11.22 -10.24
CA ARG A 236 0.37 11.86 -10.67
C ARG A 236 1.38 10.82 -11.10
N MET A 237 1.89 10.95 -12.31
CA MET A 237 2.76 9.95 -12.92
C MET A 237 4.20 10.44 -13.02
N HIS A 238 5.15 9.53 -12.90
CA HIS A 238 6.56 9.82 -13.11
C HIS A 238 7.26 8.76 -13.98
N ALA A 239 8.37 9.18 -14.60
CA ALA A 239 9.12 8.31 -15.49
C ALA A 239 9.81 7.15 -14.71
N PRO A 240 9.90 5.95 -15.29
CA PRO A 240 10.68 4.84 -14.73
C PRO A 240 12.14 5.21 -14.44
N ALA A 241 12.70 6.16 -15.20
CA ALA A 241 14.05 6.69 -14.99
C ALA A 241 14.25 7.30 -13.59
N TYR A 242 13.20 7.93 -13.01
CA TYR A 242 13.27 8.42 -11.64
C TYR A 242 13.44 7.27 -10.64
N LEU A 243 12.63 6.22 -10.77
CA LEU A 243 12.70 5.06 -9.86
C LEU A 243 14.05 4.35 -9.95
N ALA A 244 14.59 4.18 -11.18
CA ALA A 244 15.91 3.60 -11.41
C ALA A 244 17.04 4.47 -10.80
N GLY A 245 16.92 5.79 -10.93
CA GLY A 245 17.88 6.74 -10.33
C GLY A 245 17.78 6.77 -8.81
N LEU A 246 16.56 6.72 -8.27
CA LEU A 246 16.31 6.70 -6.82
C LEU A 246 16.95 5.47 -6.16
N ARG A 247 16.82 4.27 -6.76
CA ARG A 247 17.48 3.07 -6.23
C ARG A 247 18.99 3.27 -6.13
N LYS A 248 19.61 3.82 -7.18
CA LYS A 248 21.07 4.10 -7.18
C LYS A 248 21.47 5.10 -6.08
N LEU A 249 20.65 6.13 -5.86
CA LEU A 249 20.89 7.08 -4.78
C LEU A 249 20.77 6.41 -3.41
N CYS A 250 19.74 5.60 -3.20
CA CYS A 250 19.58 4.86 -1.94
C CYS A 250 20.77 3.91 -1.70
N ASP A 251 21.28 3.24 -2.74
CA ASP A 251 22.47 2.39 -2.64
C ASP A 251 23.74 3.21 -2.31
N GLU A 252 23.91 4.35 -2.97
CA GLU A 252 25.08 5.23 -2.78
C GLU A 252 25.14 5.81 -1.36
N PHE A 253 23.98 6.16 -0.79
CA PHE A 253 23.87 6.79 0.53
C PHE A 253 23.55 5.79 1.65
N ASP A 254 23.48 4.49 1.34
CA ASP A 254 23.16 3.43 2.31
C ASP A 254 21.85 3.72 3.06
N VAL A 255 20.77 3.97 2.31
CA VAL A 255 19.41 4.25 2.82
C VAL A 255 18.44 3.25 2.20
N HIS A 256 17.51 2.70 2.97
CA HIS A 256 16.53 1.77 2.43
C HIS A 256 15.57 2.45 1.43
N LEU A 257 15.08 1.66 0.47
CA LEU A 257 13.99 2.02 -0.43
C LEU A 257 12.76 1.18 -0.11
N ILE A 258 11.68 1.83 0.29
CA ILE A 258 10.36 1.21 0.48
C ILE A 258 9.53 1.52 -0.78
N ALA A 259 9.16 0.49 -1.52
CA ALA A 259 8.25 0.60 -2.66
C ALA A 259 6.82 0.23 -2.22
N ASP A 260 5.95 1.21 -2.23
CA ASP A 260 4.53 1.02 -1.97
C ASP A 260 3.80 0.68 -3.27
N GLU A 261 3.63 -0.61 -3.53
CA GLU A 261 2.89 -1.12 -4.69
C GLU A 261 1.45 -1.56 -4.34
N ILE A 262 0.91 -1.06 -3.24
CA ILE A 262 -0.44 -1.39 -2.78
C ILE A 262 -1.49 -1.09 -3.86
N ALA A 263 -1.37 0.07 -4.53
CA ALA A 263 -2.30 0.48 -5.58
C ALA A 263 -1.80 0.13 -7.00
N VAL A 264 -0.49 0.06 -7.22
CA VAL A 264 0.12 -0.05 -8.55
C VAL A 264 0.61 -1.45 -8.91
N GLY A 265 0.66 -2.37 -7.96
CA GLY A 265 1.05 -3.76 -8.18
C GLY A 265 0.01 -4.59 -8.95
N PHE A 266 0.35 -5.86 -9.19
CA PHE A 266 -0.50 -6.87 -9.79
C PHE A 266 -1.05 -6.50 -11.18
N GLY A 267 -0.21 -5.91 -12.02
CA GLY A 267 -0.54 -5.63 -13.43
C GLY A 267 -1.15 -4.25 -13.68
N ARG A 268 -1.41 -3.44 -12.66
CA ARG A 268 -2.08 -2.13 -12.80
C ARG A 268 -1.35 -1.19 -13.77
N THR A 269 -0.02 -1.21 -13.80
CA THR A 269 0.81 -0.35 -14.66
C THR A 269 1.35 -1.07 -15.91
N GLY A 270 0.88 -2.31 -16.19
CA GLY A 270 1.27 -3.09 -17.36
C GLY A 270 2.36 -4.13 -17.12
N THR A 271 3.03 -4.10 -15.98
CA THR A 271 3.93 -5.17 -15.49
C THR A 271 3.39 -5.74 -14.19
N MET A 272 3.80 -6.96 -13.79
CA MET A 272 3.33 -7.58 -12.54
C MET A 272 3.50 -6.63 -11.36
N PHE A 273 4.68 -6.01 -11.24
CA PHE A 273 4.96 -4.93 -10.31
C PHE A 273 5.49 -3.72 -11.06
N ALA A 274 5.16 -2.51 -10.59
CA ALA A 274 5.59 -1.26 -11.20
C ALA A 274 7.12 -1.11 -11.18
N CYS A 275 7.80 -1.63 -10.15
CA CYS A 275 9.26 -1.74 -10.09
C CYS A 275 9.87 -2.46 -11.31
N GLY A 276 9.14 -3.38 -11.95
CA GLY A 276 9.60 -4.09 -13.14
C GLY A 276 9.84 -3.20 -14.36
N GLN A 277 9.24 -2.01 -14.42
CA GLN A 277 9.49 -1.04 -15.50
C GLN A 277 10.81 -0.29 -15.33
N ALA A 278 11.40 -0.28 -14.13
CA ALA A 278 12.68 0.33 -13.84
C ALA A 278 13.78 -0.68 -13.48
N PRO A 279 13.60 -1.97 -13.72
CA PRO A 279 14.21 -3.20 -13.19
C PRO A 279 15.03 -2.98 -11.89
N ILE A 280 14.36 -2.56 -10.84
CA ILE A 280 14.96 -2.36 -9.51
C ILE A 280 14.43 -3.40 -8.51
N THR A 281 15.20 -3.60 -7.44
CA THR A 281 14.75 -4.31 -6.23
C THR A 281 14.72 -3.31 -5.06
N PRO A 282 13.56 -3.03 -4.47
CA PRO A 282 13.50 -2.26 -3.22
C PRO A 282 13.97 -3.11 -2.04
N ASP A 283 14.28 -2.47 -0.90
CA ASP A 283 14.56 -3.18 0.35
C ASP A 283 13.28 -3.71 1.01
N PHE A 284 12.17 -2.98 0.82
CA PHE A 284 10.83 -3.39 1.25
C PHE A 284 9.83 -3.14 0.12
N LEU A 285 8.98 -4.14 -0.13
CA LEU A 285 7.88 -4.06 -1.09
C LEU A 285 6.56 -4.26 -0.35
N CYS A 286 5.71 -3.23 -0.33
CA CYS A 286 4.38 -3.29 0.30
C CYS A 286 3.33 -3.63 -0.75
N LEU A 287 2.50 -4.66 -0.48
CA LEU A 287 1.46 -5.14 -1.37
C LEU A 287 0.13 -5.29 -0.63
N SER A 288 -0.97 -4.96 -1.28
CA SER A 288 -2.35 -5.17 -0.79
C SER A 288 -3.33 -5.14 -1.98
N LYS A 289 -4.56 -4.68 -1.81
CA LYS A 289 -5.58 -4.49 -2.86
C LYS A 289 -5.62 -5.64 -3.88
N GLY A 290 -4.86 -5.55 -4.97
CA GLY A 290 -4.77 -6.57 -6.00
C GLY A 290 -4.31 -7.95 -5.51
N LEU A 291 -3.63 -8.03 -4.38
CA LEU A 291 -3.18 -9.27 -3.76
C LEU A 291 -4.32 -10.29 -3.56
N THR A 292 -5.49 -9.82 -3.15
CA THR A 292 -6.69 -10.66 -2.99
C THR A 292 -7.76 -10.39 -4.06
N GLY A 293 -7.47 -9.49 -5.00
CA GLY A 293 -8.49 -9.01 -5.95
C GLY A 293 -9.66 -8.31 -5.27
N GLY A 294 -9.45 -7.72 -4.09
CA GLY A 294 -10.46 -7.01 -3.31
C GLY A 294 -11.43 -7.90 -2.53
N THR A 295 -11.18 -9.20 -2.48
CA THR A 295 -12.14 -10.14 -1.87
C THR A 295 -12.03 -10.20 -0.35
N LEU A 296 -10.81 -10.10 0.20
CA LEU A 296 -10.54 -10.14 1.65
C LEU A 296 -9.47 -9.11 2.00
N PRO A 297 -9.51 -8.54 3.22
CA PRO A 297 -8.42 -7.73 3.72
C PRO A 297 -7.18 -8.59 3.90
N LEU A 298 -6.11 -8.24 3.19
CA LEU A 298 -4.78 -8.84 3.34
C LEU A 298 -3.75 -7.90 2.73
N SER A 299 -2.62 -7.81 3.38
CA SER A 299 -1.44 -7.16 2.86
C SER A 299 -0.17 -7.93 3.23
N VAL A 300 0.91 -7.61 2.56
CA VAL A 300 2.22 -8.18 2.87
C VAL A 300 3.31 -7.11 2.74
N VAL A 301 4.36 -7.31 3.52
CA VAL A 301 5.66 -6.68 3.29
C VAL A 301 6.63 -7.77 2.88
N MET A 302 7.28 -7.58 1.75
CA MET A 302 8.39 -8.44 1.32
C MET A 302 9.72 -7.74 1.55
N THR A 303 10.72 -8.51 1.97
CA THR A 303 12.08 -7.99 2.20
C THR A 303 13.14 -9.02 1.85
N SER A 304 14.41 -8.60 1.89
CA SER A 304 15.56 -9.44 1.57
C SER A 304 15.99 -10.33 2.75
N ASP A 305 16.75 -11.36 2.43
CA ASP A 305 17.43 -12.20 3.43
C ASP A 305 18.45 -11.38 4.25
N GLY A 306 19.06 -10.35 3.65
CA GLY A 306 19.96 -9.43 4.36
C GLY A 306 19.25 -8.66 5.47
N VAL A 307 18.08 -8.08 5.16
CA VAL A 307 17.27 -7.40 6.19
C VAL A 307 16.77 -8.38 7.24
N TYR A 308 16.26 -9.55 6.84
CA TYR A 308 15.77 -10.56 7.77
C TYR A 308 16.82 -11.01 8.79
N LYS A 309 18.06 -11.18 8.38
CA LYS A 309 19.16 -11.64 9.24
C LYS A 309 19.50 -10.67 10.38
N GLU A 310 19.27 -9.37 10.22
CA GLU A 310 19.47 -8.38 11.28
C GLU A 310 18.52 -8.56 12.48
N PHE A 311 17.43 -9.31 12.28
CA PHE A 311 16.46 -9.62 13.34
C PHE A 311 16.70 -10.96 14.01
N LEU A 312 17.75 -11.69 13.61
CA LEU A 312 18.13 -12.95 14.25
C LEU A 312 19.02 -12.68 15.46
N GLY A 313 18.54 -13.01 16.63
CA GLY A 313 19.28 -12.76 17.87
C GLY A 313 18.53 -13.22 19.11
N ASP A 314 18.95 -12.77 20.26
CA ASP A 314 18.27 -13.05 21.52
C ASP A 314 16.95 -12.26 21.58
N TYR A 315 15.86 -12.97 21.80
CA TYR A 315 14.54 -12.38 21.98
C TYR A 315 14.50 -11.30 23.08
N ALA A 316 15.20 -11.56 24.19
CA ALA A 316 15.27 -10.63 25.33
C ALA A 316 16.10 -9.36 25.04
N ALA A 317 16.94 -9.37 24.01
CA ALA A 317 17.74 -8.22 23.59
C ALA A 317 17.01 -7.28 22.61
N ASN A 318 15.71 -7.46 22.38
CA ASN A 318 14.87 -6.69 21.45
C ASN A 318 15.34 -6.73 19.98
N ASN A 319 16.07 -7.77 19.58
CA ASN A 319 16.46 -7.93 18.19
C ASN A 319 15.32 -8.46 17.32
N ALA A 320 14.34 -9.17 17.88
CA ALA A 320 13.21 -9.71 17.16
C ALA A 320 12.20 -8.61 16.77
N PHE A 321 11.63 -8.71 15.56
CA PHE A 321 10.55 -7.84 15.14
C PHE A 321 9.21 -8.30 15.77
N LEU A 322 8.69 -7.51 16.69
CA LEU A 322 7.44 -7.78 17.40
C LEU A 322 6.30 -6.94 16.83
N HIS A 323 5.56 -7.54 15.92
CA HIS A 323 4.34 -6.96 15.34
C HIS A 323 3.41 -8.10 14.91
N SER A 324 2.15 -8.10 15.33
CA SER A 324 1.14 -9.12 15.03
C SER A 324 -0.16 -8.47 14.56
#